data_e640186ce4924f8ce18ea816014cc408
#
_entry.id   e640186ce4924f8ce18ea816014cc408
#
_cell.length_a   1.000
_cell.length_b   1.000
_cell.length_c   1.000
_cell.angle_alpha   90.00
_cell.angle_beta   90.00
_cell.angle_gamma   90.00
#
_symmetry.space_group_name_H-M   'P 1'
#
loop_
_entity.id
_entity.type
_entity.pdbx_description
1 polymer ?
#
loop_
_entity_poly.entity_id
_entity_poly.type
_entity_poly.pdbx_seq_one_letter_code
_entity_poly.pdbx_strand_id
1 'polypeptide(L)'
;MNDYVLAVVLGVIEGLTEFLPVSSTAHLRLTEALLGIDLGDPYWKTFSIVIQLGAILCLPIYFWGRLVKLVRFFPHGSRGDRTVATHPLSLTLIAFLTTAIPAFLLTKIIGKHLESLFVMAASLIVGGVVMWVVDAIYERSQGQAFARGFITETMEEMSVGQAVWIGACQLLSAVFPGTSRSMATITAGELAGMTRSVALEFSFFLSIPTMAAATLYDLLKSLRPRAGEPSA
;
A
#
# COMPACT_ATOMS: atom_id res chain seq x y z
N MET A 1 26.63 -7.34 -14.43
CA MET A 1 26.08 -6.07 -14.96
C MET A 1 26.59 -4.96 -14.05
N ASN A 2 26.77 -3.73 -14.56
CA ASN A 2 27.24 -2.62 -13.72
C ASN A 2 26.13 -2.24 -12.72
N ASP A 3 26.49 -1.98 -11.46
CA ASP A 3 25.54 -1.66 -10.36
C ASP A 3 24.67 -0.43 -10.67
N TYR A 4 25.18 0.56 -11.40
CA TYR A 4 24.39 1.69 -11.86
C TYR A 4 23.25 1.29 -12.80
N VAL A 5 23.51 0.32 -13.70
CA VAL A 5 22.48 -0.18 -14.61
C VAL A 5 21.43 -0.97 -13.83
N LEU A 6 21.86 -1.79 -12.87
CA LEU A 6 20.97 -2.53 -11.97
C LEU A 6 20.07 -1.57 -11.17
N ALA A 7 20.68 -0.53 -10.60
CA ALA A 7 19.95 0.49 -9.84
C ALA A 7 18.88 1.21 -10.68
N VAL A 8 19.21 1.56 -11.94
CA VAL A 8 18.24 2.19 -12.85
C VAL A 8 17.10 1.23 -13.19
N VAL A 9 17.41 -0.04 -13.51
CA VAL A 9 16.38 -1.05 -13.83
C VAL A 9 15.44 -1.26 -12.65
N LEU A 10 15.98 -1.46 -11.45
CA LEU A 10 15.17 -1.65 -10.24
C LEU A 10 14.34 -0.40 -9.91
N GLY A 11 14.92 0.79 -10.06
CA GLY A 11 14.20 2.04 -9.84
C GLY A 11 13.04 2.26 -10.81
N VAL A 12 13.22 1.88 -12.09
CA VAL A 12 12.13 1.93 -13.09
C VAL A 12 11.02 0.94 -12.75
N ILE A 13 11.38 -0.29 -12.37
CA ILE A 13 10.40 -1.32 -11.99
C ILE A 13 9.61 -0.87 -10.77
N GLU A 14 10.28 -0.35 -9.74
CA GLU A 14 9.62 0.17 -8.55
C GLU A 14 8.64 1.29 -8.91
N GLY A 15 9.12 2.31 -9.65
CA GLY A 15 8.29 3.45 -10.03
C GLY A 15 7.07 3.07 -10.86
N LEU A 16 7.16 2.07 -11.73
CA LEU A 16 6.04 1.60 -12.54
C LEU A 16 5.07 0.70 -11.75
N THR A 17 5.57 -0.12 -10.83
CA THR A 17 4.75 -1.16 -10.20
C THR A 17 4.21 -0.78 -8.83
N GLU A 18 4.76 0.24 -8.14
CA GLU A 18 4.33 0.61 -6.78
C GLU A 18 2.87 1.07 -6.72
N PHE A 19 2.43 1.85 -7.71
CA PHE A 19 1.06 2.38 -7.73
C PHE A 19 0.07 1.47 -8.42
N LEU A 20 0.55 0.52 -9.22
CA LEU A 20 -0.30 -0.48 -9.85
C LEU A 20 -0.65 -1.60 -8.85
N PRO A 21 -1.83 -2.22 -8.98
CA PRO A 21 -2.25 -3.30 -8.08
C PRO A 21 -1.55 -4.64 -8.39
N VAL A 22 -0.21 -4.63 -8.63
CA VAL A 22 0.56 -5.77 -9.12
C VAL A 22 1.72 -6.19 -8.21
N SER A 23 1.89 -5.57 -7.04
CA SER A 23 2.98 -5.82 -6.08
C SER A 23 4.38 -5.46 -6.58
N SER A 24 4.82 -4.26 -6.29
CA SER A 24 6.20 -3.80 -6.58
C SER A 24 7.25 -4.69 -5.93
N THR A 25 7.05 -5.06 -4.67
CA THR A 25 7.98 -5.95 -3.93
C THR A 25 8.22 -7.28 -4.65
N ALA A 26 7.15 -7.91 -5.16
CA ALA A 26 7.30 -9.17 -5.88
C ALA A 26 8.05 -8.97 -7.22
N HIS A 27 7.77 -7.88 -7.94
CA HIS A 27 8.45 -7.56 -9.19
C HIS A 27 9.92 -7.23 -8.96
N LEU A 28 10.26 -6.47 -7.92
CA LEU A 28 11.65 -6.21 -7.54
C LEU A 28 12.39 -7.51 -7.24
N ARG A 29 11.85 -8.36 -6.37
CA ARG A 29 12.49 -9.63 -5.98
C ARG A 29 12.68 -10.60 -7.17
N LEU A 30 11.67 -10.69 -8.03
CA LEU A 30 11.79 -11.49 -9.26
C LEU A 30 12.85 -10.93 -10.19
N THR A 31 12.92 -9.62 -10.35
CA THR A 31 13.94 -8.98 -11.19
C THR A 31 15.34 -9.14 -10.61
N GLU A 32 15.51 -8.94 -9.30
CA GLU A 32 16.77 -9.19 -8.60
C GLU A 32 17.26 -10.63 -8.85
N ALA A 33 16.37 -11.62 -8.70
CA ALA A 33 16.70 -13.02 -8.94
C ALA A 33 17.07 -13.29 -10.42
N LEU A 34 16.33 -12.72 -11.39
CA LEU A 34 16.60 -12.86 -12.83
C LEU A 34 17.92 -12.22 -13.24
N LEU A 35 18.30 -11.12 -12.59
CA LEU A 35 19.56 -10.40 -12.84
C LEU A 35 20.75 -11.00 -12.08
N GLY A 36 20.54 -12.09 -11.31
CA GLY A 36 21.59 -12.76 -10.54
C GLY A 36 22.05 -11.98 -9.31
N ILE A 37 21.21 -11.07 -8.81
CA ILE A 37 21.47 -10.34 -7.55
C ILE A 37 21.16 -11.29 -6.40
N ASP A 38 22.09 -11.39 -5.43
CA ASP A 38 21.82 -12.15 -4.22
C ASP A 38 20.72 -11.46 -3.39
N LEU A 39 19.60 -12.16 -3.23
CA LEU A 39 18.46 -11.66 -2.43
C LEU A 39 18.81 -11.48 -0.95
N GLY A 40 19.92 -12.08 -0.49
CA GLY A 40 20.47 -11.92 0.86
C GLY A 40 21.37 -10.70 1.04
N ASP A 41 21.85 -10.08 -0.04
CA ASP A 41 22.80 -8.97 0.00
C ASP A 41 22.21 -7.75 0.75
N PRO A 42 22.86 -7.28 1.81
CA PRO A 42 22.41 -6.13 2.60
C PRO A 42 22.34 -4.82 1.80
N TYR A 43 23.24 -4.62 0.84
CA TYR A 43 23.27 -3.43 0.00
C TYR A 43 22.01 -3.34 -0.86
N TRP A 44 21.67 -4.39 -1.61
CA TRP A 44 20.51 -4.41 -2.48
C TRP A 44 19.20 -4.41 -1.70
N LYS A 45 19.15 -5.05 -0.51
CA LYS A 45 18.00 -4.93 0.42
C LYS A 45 17.77 -3.48 0.84
N THR A 46 18.83 -2.79 1.26
CA THR A 46 18.73 -1.37 1.66
C THR A 46 18.38 -0.48 0.48
N PHE A 47 18.97 -0.74 -0.69
CA PHE A 47 18.64 -0.02 -1.93
C PHE A 47 17.15 -0.13 -2.27
N SER A 48 16.58 -1.34 -2.24
CA SER A 48 15.14 -1.56 -2.51
C SER A 48 14.24 -0.81 -1.52
N ILE A 49 14.63 -0.71 -0.24
CA ILE A 49 13.92 0.10 0.74
C ILE A 49 13.99 1.60 0.38
N VAL A 50 15.16 2.08 -0.04
CA VAL A 50 15.36 3.51 -0.35
C VAL A 50 14.59 3.94 -1.59
N ILE A 51 14.56 3.12 -2.65
CA ILE A 51 13.81 3.47 -3.87
C ILE A 51 12.30 3.52 -3.63
N GLN A 52 11.78 2.71 -2.70
CA GLN A 52 10.38 2.80 -2.25
C GLN A 52 10.06 4.18 -1.64
N LEU A 53 10.99 4.79 -0.89
CA LEU A 53 10.81 6.17 -0.40
C LEU A 53 10.67 7.15 -1.55
N GLY A 54 11.46 6.99 -2.62
CA GLY A 54 11.35 7.80 -3.83
C GLY A 54 9.95 7.72 -4.46
N ALA A 55 9.41 6.51 -4.60
CA ALA A 55 8.05 6.29 -5.10
C ALA A 55 7.00 6.96 -4.21
N ILE A 56 7.09 6.78 -2.88
CA ILE A 56 6.14 7.37 -1.92
C ILE A 56 6.12 8.90 -2.01
N LEU A 57 7.28 9.54 -2.18
CA LEU A 57 7.37 11.01 -2.27
C LEU A 57 6.66 11.59 -3.49
N CYS A 58 6.42 10.80 -4.53
CA CYS A 58 5.63 11.24 -5.69
C CYS A 58 4.19 11.57 -5.31
N LEU A 59 3.59 10.85 -4.35
CA LEU A 59 2.17 11.02 -3.98
C LEU A 59 1.88 12.38 -3.34
N PRO A 60 2.57 12.82 -2.28
CA PRO A 60 2.33 14.15 -1.72
C PRO A 60 2.64 15.27 -2.72
N ILE A 61 3.57 15.08 -3.67
CA ILE A 61 3.85 16.04 -4.73
C ILE A 61 2.67 16.08 -5.71
N TYR A 62 2.22 14.95 -6.20
CA TYR A 62 1.10 14.85 -7.15
C TYR A 62 -0.22 15.35 -6.54
N PHE A 63 -0.51 14.95 -5.31
CA PHE A 63 -1.73 15.31 -4.60
C PHE A 63 -1.60 16.58 -3.75
N TRP A 64 -0.55 17.40 -3.94
CA TRP A 64 -0.26 18.57 -3.09
C TRP A 64 -1.47 19.48 -2.88
N GLY A 65 -2.14 19.88 -3.97
CA GLY A 65 -3.33 20.73 -3.90
C GLY A 65 -4.48 20.10 -3.12
N ARG A 66 -4.66 18.77 -3.28
CA ARG A 66 -5.69 18.01 -2.56
C ARG A 66 -5.37 17.89 -1.07
N LEU A 67 -4.11 17.60 -0.72
CA LEU A 67 -3.63 17.54 0.66
C LEU A 67 -3.78 18.89 1.38
N VAL A 68 -3.33 19.97 0.75
CA VAL A 68 -3.48 21.33 1.32
C VAL A 68 -4.96 21.66 1.56
N LYS A 69 -5.84 21.32 0.61
CA LYS A 69 -7.28 21.52 0.76
C LYS A 69 -7.84 20.72 1.95
N LEU A 70 -7.48 19.45 2.09
CA LEU A 70 -7.93 18.61 3.20
C LEU A 70 -7.43 19.15 4.54
N VAL A 71 -6.16 19.55 4.65
CA VAL A 71 -5.60 20.14 5.87
C VAL A 71 -6.29 21.45 6.22
N ARG A 72 -6.51 22.33 5.22
CA ARG A 72 -7.14 23.65 5.43
C ARG A 72 -8.56 23.56 5.95
N PHE A 73 -9.31 22.57 5.48
CA PHE A 73 -10.73 22.40 5.87
C PHE A 73 -10.93 21.38 6.99
N PHE A 74 -9.86 20.93 7.64
CA PHE A 74 -9.96 20.08 8.82
C PHE A 74 -10.55 20.88 10.00
N PRO A 75 -11.45 20.30 10.83
CA PRO A 75 -12.06 18.96 10.74
C PRO A 75 -13.41 18.90 10.00
N HIS A 76 -13.96 20.03 9.58
CA HIS A 76 -15.35 20.12 9.13
C HIS A 76 -15.57 19.75 7.66
N GLY A 77 -14.48 19.58 6.90
CA GLY A 77 -14.55 19.33 5.47
C GLY A 77 -14.93 20.59 4.66
N SER A 78 -14.83 20.50 3.34
CA SER A 78 -15.09 21.63 2.44
C SER A 78 -16.58 22.06 2.42
N ARG A 79 -17.49 21.16 2.79
CA ARG A 79 -18.94 21.40 2.84
C ARG A 79 -19.41 21.75 4.27
N GLY A 80 -18.55 21.64 5.29
CA GLY A 80 -18.90 21.90 6.69
C GLY A 80 -19.74 20.82 7.36
N ASP A 81 -19.92 19.67 6.72
CA ASP A 81 -20.79 18.57 7.14
C ASP A 81 -20.05 17.41 7.82
N ARG A 82 -18.73 17.56 8.02
CA ARG A 82 -17.87 16.52 8.60
C ARG A 82 -17.55 16.79 10.07
N THR A 83 -17.22 15.70 10.74
CA THR A 83 -16.69 15.70 12.11
C THR A 83 -15.22 15.30 12.08
N VAL A 84 -14.52 15.47 13.21
CA VAL A 84 -13.13 14.97 13.35
C VAL A 84 -13.00 13.51 12.93
N ALA A 85 -13.97 12.65 13.28
CA ALA A 85 -13.90 11.22 12.99
C ALA A 85 -14.23 10.86 11.52
N THR A 86 -15.02 11.68 10.82
CA THR A 86 -15.47 11.40 9.44
C THR A 86 -14.73 12.20 8.39
N HIS A 87 -13.76 13.02 8.80
CA HIS A 87 -12.92 13.76 7.87
C HIS A 87 -11.96 12.81 7.12
N PRO A 88 -11.71 12.97 5.80
CA PRO A 88 -10.85 12.09 5.02
C PRO A 88 -9.46 11.82 5.62
N LEU A 89 -8.80 12.83 6.21
CA LEU A 89 -7.51 12.64 6.89
C LEU A 89 -7.63 11.73 8.12
N SER A 90 -8.71 11.88 8.89
CA SER A 90 -8.96 11.01 10.05
C SER A 90 -9.30 9.58 9.61
N LEU A 91 -10.08 9.42 8.53
CA LEU A 91 -10.39 8.11 7.96
C LEU A 91 -9.12 7.41 7.45
N THR A 92 -8.21 8.16 6.83
CA THR A 92 -6.89 7.64 6.43
C THR A 92 -6.08 7.19 7.65
N LEU A 93 -6.07 7.97 8.72
CA LEU A 93 -5.38 7.60 9.97
C LEU A 93 -6.03 6.37 10.64
N ILE A 94 -7.35 6.29 10.66
CA ILE A 94 -8.09 5.13 11.18
C ILE A 94 -7.73 3.87 10.40
N ALA A 95 -7.78 3.92 9.07
CA ALA A 95 -7.40 2.79 8.21
C ALA A 95 -5.93 2.40 8.43
N PHE A 96 -5.03 3.38 8.51
CA PHE A 96 -3.61 3.15 8.82
C PHE A 96 -3.42 2.44 10.17
N LEU A 97 -4.04 2.93 11.25
CA LEU A 97 -3.91 2.32 12.57
C LEU A 97 -4.54 0.91 12.62
N THR A 98 -5.64 0.70 11.92
CA THR A 98 -6.29 -0.61 11.79
C THR A 98 -5.36 -1.64 11.15
N THR A 99 -4.49 -1.22 10.23
CA THR A 99 -3.45 -2.08 9.64
C THR A 99 -2.19 -2.15 10.52
N ALA A 100 -1.66 -1.00 10.94
CA ALA A 100 -0.36 -0.90 11.55
C ALA A 100 -0.28 -1.60 12.92
N ILE A 101 -1.32 -1.49 13.74
CA ILE A 101 -1.35 -2.10 15.07
C ILE A 101 -1.30 -3.64 14.98
N PRO A 102 -2.19 -4.33 14.23
CA PRO A 102 -2.09 -5.78 14.08
C PRO A 102 -0.81 -6.21 13.36
N ALA A 103 -0.37 -5.49 12.31
CA ALA A 103 0.86 -5.81 11.61
C ALA A 103 2.08 -5.77 12.53
N PHE A 104 2.18 -4.76 13.41
CA PHE A 104 3.25 -4.67 14.40
C PHE A 104 3.21 -5.82 15.42
N LEU A 105 2.03 -6.20 15.90
CA LEU A 105 1.87 -7.32 16.83
C LEU A 105 2.22 -8.67 16.17
N LEU A 106 1.97 -8.82 14.88
CA LEU A 106 2.23 -10.02 14.09
C LEU A 106 3.63 -10.07 13.49
N THR A 107 4.50 -9.09 13.71
CA THR A 107 5.83 -8.97 13.07
C THR A 107 6.69 -10.23 13.24
N LYS A 108 6.60 -10.90 14.40
CA LYS A 108 7.36 -12.14 14.69
C LYS A 108 6.88 -13.34 13.85
N ILE A 109 5.62 -13.35 13.45
CA ILE A 109 5.01 -14.42 12.65
C ILE A 109 5.26 -14.14 11.17
N ILE A 110 5.08 -12.89 10.75
CA ILE A 110 5.25 -12.41 9.38
C ILE A 110 6.68 -12.65 8.88
N GLY A 111 7.69 -12.40 9.73
CA GLY A 111 9.11 -12.45 9.34
C GLY A 111 9.64 -13.80 8.85
N LYS A 112 8.91 -14.91 9.05
CA LYS A 112 9.38 -16.25 8.70
C LYS A 112 9.25 -16.60 7.21
N HIS A 113 8.40 -15.91 6.44
CA HIS A 113 8.07 -16.26 5.05
C HIS A 113 8.28 -15.14 4.03
N LEU A 114 8.81 -13.99 4.47
CA LEU A 114 8.95 -12.78 3.64
C LEU A 114 9.90 -12.93 2.44
N GLU A 115 10.80 -13.91 2.44
CA GLU A 115 11.81 -14.09 1.38
C GLU A 115 11.47 -15.25 0.42
N SER A 116 10.33 -15.92 0.58
CA SER A 116 9.96 -17.05 -0.27
C SER A 116 9.35 -16.57 -1.59
N LEU A 117 10.10 -16.73 -2.69
CA LEU A 117 9.62 -16.45 -4.06
C LEU A 117 8.37 -17.26 -4.41
N PHE A 118 8.25 -18.49 -3.89
CA PHE A 118 7.07 -19.32 -4.11
C PHE A 118 5.82 -18.72 -3.45
N VAL A 119 5.95 -18.24 -2.21
CA VAL A 119 4.84 -17.56 -1.50
C VAL A 119 4.46 -16.27 -2.22
N MET A 120 5.45 -15.51 -2.71
CA MET A 120 5.21 -14.29 -3.48
C MET A 120 4.47 -14.57 -4.78
N ALA A 121 4.90 -15.59 -5.54
CA ALA A 121 4.25 -15.98 -6.79
C ALA A 121 2.81 -16.47 -6.55
N ALA A 122 2.61 -17.30 -5.53
CA ALA A 122 1.27 -17.78 -5.14
C ALA A 122 0.36 -16.61 -4.74
N SER A 123 0.88 -15.66 -3.94
CA SER A 123 0.14 -14.46 -3.53
C SER A 123 -0.23 -13.56 -4.71
N LEU A 124 0.66 -13.41 -5.70
CA LEU A 124 0.37 -12.69 -6.95
C LEU A 124 -0.77 -13.33 -7.73
N ILE A 125 -0.73 -14.66 -7.91
CA ILE A 125 -1.76 -15.40 -8.65
C ILE A 125 -3.10 -15.29 -7.92
N VAL A 126 -3.13 -15.59 -6.62
CA VAL A 126 -4.35 -15.51 -5.81
C VAL A 126 -4.89 -14.08 -5.80
N GLY A 127 -4.03 -13.08 -5.59
CA GLY A 127 -4.41 -11.67 -5.61
C GLY A 127 -4.99 -11.24 -6.96
N GLY A 128 -4.37 -11.65 -8.07
CA GLY A 128 -4.87 -11.38 -9.41
C GLY A 128 -6.25 -12.02 -9.68
N VAL A 129 -6.45 -13.27 -9.23
CA VAL A 129 -7.76 -13.94 -9.33
C VAL A 129 -8.81 -13.23 -8.49
N VAL A 130 -8.49 -12.85 -7.24
CA VAL A 130 -9.40 -12.11 -6.36
C VAL A 130 -9.79 -10.78 -7.00
N MET A 131 -8.83 -10.03 -7.51
CA MET A 131 -9.09 -8.76 -8.19
C MET A 131 -10.00 -8.94 -9.40
N TRP A 132 -9.72 -9.93 -10.25
CA TRP A 132 -10.55 -10.23 -11.41
C TRP A 132 -12.00 -10.60 -11.03
N VAL A 133 -12.17 -11.43 -9.98
CA VAL A 133 -13.51 -11.81 -9.50
C VAL A 133 -14.25 -10.60 -8.95
N VAL A 134 -13.56 -9.74 -8.18
CA VAL A 134 -14.19 -8.52 -7.62
C VAL A 134 -14.55 -7.54 -8.72
N ASP A 135 -13.70 -7.35 -9.73
CA ASP A 135 -14.01 -6.54 -10.91
C ASP A 135 -15.29 -7.05 -11.62
N ALA A 136 -15.39 -8.35 -11.84
CA ALA A 136 -16.57 -8.94 -12.48
C ALA A 136 -17.87 -8.78 -11.65
N ILE A 137 -17.76 -8.85 -10.31
CA ILE A 137 -18.88 -8.60 -9.40
C ILE A 137 -19.23 -7.11 -9.40
N TYR A 138 -18.24 -6.25 -9.35
CA TYR A 138 -18.38 -4.80 -9.32
C TYR A 138 -19.09 -4.28 -10.57
N GLU A 139 -18.67 -4.70 -11.77
CA GLU A 139 -19.31 -4.31 -13.03
C GLU A 139 -20.79 -4.71 -13.09
N ARG A 140 -21.13 -5.90 -12.57
CA ARG A 140 -22.52 -6.38 -12.52
C ARG A 140 -23.37 -5.63 -11.50
N SER A 141 -22.78 -5.22 -10.38
CA SER A 141 -23.50 -4.61 -9.26
C SER A 141 -23.66 -3.09 -9.38
N GLN A 142 -22.76 -2.42 -10.11
CA GLN A 142 -22.74 -0.96 -10.22
C GLN A 142 -24.07 -0.37 -10.70
N GLY A 143 -24.67 -0.94 -11.73
CA GLY A 143 -25.95 -0.44 -12.25
C GLY A 143 -27.09 -0.49 -11.22
N GLN A 144 -27.11 -1.50 -10.35
CA GLN A 144 -28.13 -1.67 -9.32
C GLN A 144 -27.83 -0.84 -8.07
N ALA A 145 -26.57 -0.74 -7.67
CA ALA A 145 -26.15 0.03 -6.49
C ALA A 145 -26.25 1.53 -6.75
N PHE A 146 -25.91 2.00 -7.96
CA PHE A 146 -26.10 3.38 -8.38
C PHE A 146 -27.57 3.79 -8.35
N ALA A 147 -28.45 2.92 -8.87
CA ALA A 147 -29.90 3.15 -8.82
C ALA A 147 -30.48 3.21 -7.41
N ARG A 148 -29.79 2.64 -6.41
CA ARG A 148 -30.20 2.62 -4.99
C ARG A 148 -29.55 3.71 -4.15
N GLY A 149 -28.62 4.52 -4.68
CA GLY A 149 -27.95 5.59 -3.96
C GLY A 149 -26.93 5.11 -2.88
N PHE A 150 -26.44 3.89 -3.00
CA PHE A 150 -25.51 3.29 -2.02
C PHE A 150 -24.03 3.33 -2.44
N ILE A 151 -23.67 4.21 -3.39
CA ILE A 151 -22.31 4.32 -3.88
C ILE A 151 -21.63 5.55 -3.28
N THR A 152 -20.43 5.35 -2.73
CA THR A 152 -19.54 6.43 -2.27
C THR A 152 -18.79 7.00 -3.48
N GLU A 153 -19.11 8.23 -3.88
CA GLU A 153 -18.56 8.89 -5.08
C GLU A 153 -17.41 9.86 -4.76
N THR A 154 -17.20 10.20 -3.50
CA THR A 154 -16.12 11.09 -3.04
C THR A 154 -15.53 10.60 -1.73
N MET A 155 -14.25 10.90 -1.47
CA MET A 155 -13.63 10.59 -0.17
C MET A 155 -14.35 11.27 1.01
N GLU A 156 -14.98 12.41 0.75
CA GLU A 156 -15.76 13.13 1.73
C GLU A 156 -17.04 12.37 2.15
N GLU A 157 -17.52 11.44 1.36
CA GLU A 157 -18.72 10.61 1.68
C GLU A 157 -18.38 9.32 2.41
N MET A 158 -17.09 9.00 2.52
CA MET A 158 -16.66 7.76 3.18
C MET A 158 -17.11 7.71 4.63
N SER A 159 -17.44 6.51 5.08
CA SER A 159 -17.75 6.16 6.46
C SER A 159 -16.53 5.61 7.21
N VAL A 160 -16.58 5.68 8.54
CA VAL A 160 -15.59 5.04 9.42
C VAL A 160 -15.54 3.53 9.20
N GLY A 161 -16.71 2.89 8.96
CA GLY A 161 -16.77 1.44 8.66
C GLY A 161 -15.98 1.06 7.41
N GLN A 162 -16.07 1.85 6.34
CA GLN A 162 -15.28 1.65 5.12
C GLN A 162 -13.77 1.80 5.39
N ALA A 163 -13.37 2.81 6.15
CA ALA A 163 -11.97 3.01 6.49
C ALA A 163 -11.40 1.84 7.32
N VAL A 164 -12.13 1.36 8.32
CA VAL A 164 -11.74 0.18 9.13
C VAL A 164 -11.67 -1.07 8.26
N TRP A 165 -12.65 -1.31 7.40
CA TRP A 165 -12.68 -2.44 6.47
C TRP A 165 -11.47 -2.45 5.54
N ILE A 166 -11.18 -1.32 4.88
CA ILE A 166 -10.04 -1.19 3.98
C ILE A 166 -8.73 -1.40 4.74
N GLY A 167 -8.59 -0.81 5.94
CA GLY A 167 -7.42 -1.02 6.78
C GLY A 167 -7.23 -2.48 7.21
N ALA A 168 -8.30 -3.18 7.53
CA ALA A 168 -8.27 -4.62 7.87
C ALA A 168 -7.86 -5.47 6.66
N CYS A 169 -8.41 -5.20 5.47
CA CYS A 169 -8.01 -5.90 4.24
C CYS A 169 -6.56 -5.60 3.85
N GLN A 170 -6.06 -4.38 4.10
CA GLN A 170 -4.65 -4.03 3.87
C GLN A 170 -3.68 -4.91 4.68
N LEU A 171 -4.10 -5.42 5.85
CA LEU A 171 -3.28 -6.33 6.65
C LEU A 171 -2.84 -7.57 5.86
N LEU A 172 -3.62 -8.04 4.89
CA LEU A 172 -3.26 -9.17 4.03
C LEU A 172 -1.94 -8.93 3.29
N SER A 173 -1.68 -7.68 2.87
CA SER A 173 -0.42 -7.35 2.20
C SER A 173 0.79 -7.34 3.14
N ALA A 174 0.58 -7.13 4.42
CA ALA A 174 1.65 -7.22 5.43
C ALA A 174 1.93 -8.67 5.83
N VAL A 175 0.89 -9.53 5.83
CA VAL A 175 1.01 -10.94 6.26
C VAL A 175 1.53 -11.84 5.13
N PHE A 176 1.05 -11.62 3.90
CA PHE A 176 1.39 -12.45 2.74
C PHE A 176 2.29 -11.67 1.78
N PRO A 177 3.60 -11.98 1.73
CA PRO A 177 4.51 -11.31 0.82
C PRO A 177 4.08 -11.53 -0.64
N GLY A 178 4.15 -10.48 -1.45
CA GLY A 178 3.65 -10.54 -2.82
C GLY A 178 2.19 -10.14 -2.99
N THR A 179 1.39 -10.11 -1.92
CA THR A 179 0.07 -9.48 -1.99
C THR A 179 0.23 -7.98 -2.18
N SER A 180 -0.27 -7.46 -3.29
CA SER A 180 -0.22 -6.03 -3.57
C SER A 180 -1.06 -5.25 -2.54
N ARG A 181 -0.43 -4.27 -1.88
CA ARG A 181 -1.12 -3.36 -0.96
C ARG A 181 -2.23 -2.59 -1.69
N SER A 182 -1.90 -2.00 -2.83
CA SER A 182 -2.87 -1.26 -3.65
C SER A 182 -4.02 -2.16 -4.12
N MET A 183 -3.73 -3.39 -4.55
CA MET A 183 -4.76 -4.37 -4.89
C MET A 183 -5.70 -4.62 -3.70
N ALA A 184 -5.17 -4.92 -2.51
CA ALA A 184 -5.97 -5.22 -1.34
C ALA A 184 -6.88 -4.03 -0.93
N THR A 185 -6.36 -2.81 -0.97
CA THR A 185 -7.12 -1.61 -0.56
C THR A 185 -8.13 -1.16 -1.60
N ILE A 186 -7.81 -1.24 -2.90
CA ILE A 186 -8.73 -0.89 -3.99
C ILE A 186 -9.88 -1.87 -4.03
N THR A 187 -9.58 -3.18 -4.05
CA THR A 187 -10.59 -4.26 -4.05
C THR A 187 -11.50 -4.16 -2.82
N ALA A 188 -10.93 -3.88 -1.63
CA ALA A 188 -11.73 -3.68 -0.43
C ALA A 188 -12.64 -2.45 -0.52
N GLY A 189 -12.18 -1.36 -1.14
CA GLY A 189 -12.98 -0.16 -1.38
C GLY A 189 -14.16 -0.44 -2.31
N GLU A 190 -13.92 -1.14 -3.42
CA GLU A 190 -14.97 -1.54 -4.37
C GLU A 190 -16.02 -2.45 -3.71
N LEU A 191 -15.58 -3.43 -2.91
CA LEU A 191 -16.48 -4.29 -2.13
C LEU A 191 -17.26 -3.54 -1.06
N ALA A 192 -16.72 -2.43 -0.54
CA ALA A 192 -17.40 -1.55 0.40
C ALA A 192 -18.34 -0.52 -0.27
N GLY A 193 -18.61 -0.64 -1.58
CA GLY A 193 -19.51 0.24 -2.31
C GLY A 193 -18.92 1.58 -2.71
N MET A 194 -17.60 1.70 -2.81
CA MET A 194 -16.94 2.89 -3.34
C MET A 194 -16.80 2.81 -4.86
N THR A 195 -16.84 3.97 -5.54
CA THR A 195 -16.43 3.99 -6.95
C THR A 195 -14.93 3.65 -7.06
N ARG A 196 -14.53 3.03 -8.20
CA ARG A 196 -13.12 2.70 -8.46
C ARG A 196 -12.19 3.91 -8.31
N SER A 197 -12.62 5.07 -8.76
CA SER A 197 -11.88 6.33 -8.63
C SER A 197 -11.62 6.70 -7.17
N VAL A 198 -12.64 6.60 -6.31
CA VAL A 198 -12.52 6.91 -4.88
C VAL A 198 -11.71 5.86 -4.14
N ALA A 199 -11.89 4.57 -4.48
CA ALA A 199 -11.08 3.49 -3.91
C ALA A 199 -9.59 3.66 -4.23
N LEU A 200 -9.25 4.03 -5.48
CA LEU A 200 -7.89 4.39 -5.90
C LEU A 200 -7.35 5.61 -5.15
N GLU A 201 -8.12 6.71 -5.12
CA GLU A 201 -7.71 7.93 -4.42
C GLU A 201 -7.42 7.63 -2.95
N PHE A 202 -8.34 6.96 -2.25
CA PHE A 202 -8.15 6.58 -0.85
C PHE A 202 -6.97 5.64 -0.63
N SER A 203 -6.78 4.65 -1.51
CA SER A 203 -5.63 3.75 -1.48
C SER A 203 -4.30 4.52 -1.55
N PHE A 204 -4.21 5.53 -2.40
CA PHE A 204 -3.01 6.37 -2.52
C PHE A 204 -2.80 7.25 -1.28
N PHE A 205 -3.85 7.86 -0.73
CA PHE A 205 -3.74 8.61 0.52
C PHE A 205 -3.30 7.72 1.69
N LEU A 206 -3.87 6.51 1.79
CA LEU A 206 -3.52 5.54 2.82
C LEU A 206 -2.08 5.01 2.65
N SER A 207 -1.57 4.97 1.42
CA SER A 207 -0.20 4.52 1.17
C SER A 207 0.85 5.46 1.78
N ILE A 208 0.59 6.76 1.84
CA ILE A 208 1.54 7.74 2.37
C ILE A 208 1.96 7.38 3.81
N PRO A 209 1.07 7.32 4.81
CA PRO A 209 1.47 6.95 6.17
C PRO A 209 1.92 5.49 6.28
N THR A 210 1.30 4.57 5.55
CA THR A 210 1.61 3.14 5.64
C THR A 210 3.02 2.83 5.16
N MET A 211 3.37 3.30 3.97
CA MET A 211 4.68 3.07 3.38
C MET A 211 5.76 3.87 4.10
N ALA A 212 5.48 5.12 4.48
CA ALA A 212 6.44 5.91 5.25
C ALA A 212 6.80 5.21 6.57
N ALA A 213 5.81 4.68 7.30
CA ALA A 213 6.04 3.95 8.54
C ALA A 213 6.80 2.63 8.31
N ALA A 214 6.42 1.84 7.29
CA ALA A 214 7.07 0.58 6.97
C ALA A 214 8.52 0.79 6.56
N THR A 215 8.77 1.69 5.62
CA THR A 215 10.12 1.98 5.13
C THR A 215 11.02 2.58 6.21
N LEU A 216 10.48 3.47 7.05
CA LEU A 216 11.22 4.02 8.19
C LEU A 216 11.58 2.92 9.19
N TYR A 217 10.64 2.02 9.50
CA TYR A 217 10.89 0.87 10.37
C TYR A 217 12.00 -0.03 9.84
N ASP A 218 11.94 -0.40 8.55
CA ASP A 218 12.91 -1.28 7.90
C ASP A 218 14.29 -0.61 7.80
N LEU A 219 14.34 0.70 7.50
CA LEU A 219 15.56 1.47 7.47
C LEU A 219 16.21 1.55 8.89
N LEU A 220 15.44 1.86 9.91
CA LEU A 220 15.93 1.89 11.29
C LEU A 220 16.42 0.52 11.75
N LYS A 221 15.78 -0.56 11.30
CA LYS A 221 16.21 -1.93 11.58
C LYS A 221 17.50 -2.28 10.85
N SER A 222 17.69 -1.85 9.60
CA SER A 222 18.92 -2.08 8.83
C SER A 222 20.14 -1.33 9.38
N LEU A 223 19.90 -0.17 9.98
CA LEU A 223 20.95 0.66 10.59
C LEU A 223 21.35 0.20 12.02
N ARG A 224 20.60 -0.70 12.65
CA ARG A 224 20.98 -1.25 13.95
C ARG A 224 22.13 -2.25 13.78
N PRO A 225 23.25 -2.09 14.51
CA PRO A 225 24.33 -3.08 14.49
C PRO A 225 23.78 -4.46 14.81
N ARG A 226 24.09 -5.46 14.00
CA ARG A 226 23.81 -6.85 14.37
C ARG A 226 24.62 -7.17 15.61
N ALA A 227 23.97 -7.71 16.64
CA ALA A 227 24.65 -8.13 17.87
C ALA A 227 25.75 -9.16 17.48
N GLY A 228 27.02 -8.75 17.57
CA GLY A 228 28.17 -9.58 17.22
C GLY A 228 29.11 -9.05 16.14
N GLU A 229 28.78 -7.94 15.43
CA GLU A 229 29.75 -7.29 14.54
C GLU A 229 30.54 -6.22 15.32
N PRO A 230 31.90 -6.21 15.23
CA PRO A 230 32.68 -5.16 15.81
C PRO A 230 32.34 -3.83 15.13
N SER A 231 32.08 -2.79 15.94
CA SER A 231 31.95 -1.41 15.49
C SER A 231 33.19 -0.99 14.70
N ALA A 232 33.03 -0.68 13.43
CA ALA A 232 34.08 -0.08 12.61
C ALA A 232 34.37 1.36 13.05
#